data_c6b2c7320f74828bb9fbadb84eb1ea78
#
_entry.id   c6b2c7320f74828bb9fbadb84eb1ea78
#
_cell.length_a   1.000
_cell.length_b   1.000
_cell.length_c   1.000
_cell.angle_alpha   90.00
_cell.angle_beta   90.00
_cell.angle_gamma   90.00
#
_symmetry.space_group_name_H-M   'P 1'
#
loop_
_entity.id
_entity.type
_entity.pdbx_description
1 polymer ?
#
loop_
_entity_poly.entity_id
_entity_poly.type
_entity_poly.pdbx_seq_one_letter_code
_entity_poly.pdbx_strand_id
1 'polypeptide(L)'
;MTSFELSLRLARPADATTIANLSRDLIEYGLRWRWTPPRVAASIRAPDANVLVARIRENIAGFGIMRYGDEDAHLDLLAVAPPYRRLGVGRQLLEWLEKCAVVAGIFSVALEVRAENDGAQLFYERLGYRTLVQLPGYYQGIEAALRMGRDLCRRPVDHRICCPGSKSNGLHSMDSEGRS
;
A
#
# COMPACT_ATOMS: atom_id res chain seq x y z
N MET A 1 -24.39 22.51 -4.00
CA MET A 1 -23.13 21.80 -3.76
C MET A 1 -23.28 20.39 -4.32
N THR A 2 -22.68 20.12 -5.47
CA THR A 2 -22.77 18.79 -6.10
C THR A 2 -21.92 17.82 -5.26
N SER A 3 -22.59 16.98 -4.49
CA SER A 3 -21.94 15.87 -3.80
C SER A 3 -21.32 14.94 -4.85
N PHE A 4 -20.00 14.88 -4.92
CA PHE A 4 -19.33 13.90 -5.76
C PHE A 4 -19.43 12.54 -5.07
N GLU A 5 -20.30 11.67 -5.57
CA GLU A 5 -20.40 10.31 -5.08
C GLU A 5 -19.15 9.53 -5.50
N LEU A 6 -18.27 9.29 -4.53
CA LEU A 6 -17.08 8.45 -4.69
C LEU A 6 -17.46 7.01 -4.40
N SER A 7 -17.22 6.11 -5.33
CA SER A 7 -17.40 4.67 -5.15
C SER A 7 -16.07 3.94 -5.32
N LEU A 8 -15.83 2.94 -4.46
CA LEU A 8 -14.68 2.04 -4.52
C LEU A 8 -15.16 0.66 -4.96
N ARG A 9 -14.44 0.04 -5.89
CA ARG A 9 -14.66 -1.36 -6.28
C ARG A 9 -13.38 -2.03 -6.76
N LEU A 10 -13.34 -3.34 -6.73
CA LEU A 10 -12.29 -4.10 -7.42
C LEU A 10 -12.34 -3.81 -8.92
N ALA A 11 -11.16 -3.72 -9.52
CA ALA A 11 -11.02 -3.50 -10.96
C ALA A 11 -11.53 -4.72 -11.74
N ARG A 12 -12.07 -4.44 -12.91
CA ARG A 12 -12.47 -5.47 -13.89
C ARG A 12 -11.43 -5.52 -15.02
N PRO A 13 -11.35 -6.59 -15.77
CA PRO A 13 -10.43 -6.68 -16.92
C PRO A 13 -10.55 -5.50 -17.90
N ALA A 14 -11.75 -4.96 -18.08
CA ALA A 14 -12.00 -3.79 -18.92
C ALA A 14 -11.32 -2.49 -18.40
N ASP A 15 -10.99 -2.41 -17.11
CA ASP A 15 -10.32 -1.24 -16.53
C ASP A 15 -8.80 -1.25 -16.77
N ALA A 16 -8.23 -2.39 -17.19
CA ALA A 16 -6.78 -2.59 -17.26
C ALA A 16 -6.07 -1.54 -18.13
N THR A 17 -6.63 -1.19 -19.28
CA THR A 17 -6.04 -0.20 -20.18
C THR A 17 -6.05 1.21 -19.56
N THR A 18 -7.16 1.60 -18.93
CA THR A 18 -7.27 2.90 -18.26
C THR A 18 -6.30 3.00 -17.09
N ILE A 19 -6.19 1.95 -16.26
CA ILE A 19 -5.25 1.89 -15.13
C ILE A 19 -3.80 1.98 -15.64
N ALA A 20 -3.46 1.23 -16.68
CA ALA A 20 -2.12 1.22 -17.26
C ALA A 20 -1.72 2.59 -17.82
N ASN A 21 -2.63 3.29 -18.49
CA ASN A 21 -2.40 4.64 -18.98
C ASN A 21 -2.20 5.63 -17.82
N LEU A 22 -3.04 5.57 -16.79
CA LEU A 22 -2.87 6.40 -15.59
C LEU A 22 -1.54 6.12 -14.89
N SER A 23 -1.10 4.85 -14.82
CA SER A 23 0.22 4.50 -14.27
C SER A 23 1.34 5.13 -15.09
N ARG A 24 1.30 4.98 -16.42
CA ARG A 24 2.29 5.57 -17.32
C ARG A 24 2.41 7.09 -17.12
N ASP A 25 1.28 7.77 -17.09
CA ASP A 25 1.24 9.22 -17.11
C ASP A 25 1.48 9.87 -15.74
N LEU A 26 1.15 9.18 -14.63
CA LEU A 26 1.18 9.75 -13.28
C LEU A 26 2.29 9.17 -12.38
N ILE A 27 2.75 7.95 -12.65
CA ILE A 27 3.74 7.26 -11.80
C ILE A 27 5.02 7.01 -12.59
N GLU A 28 4.91 6.43 -13.78
CA GLU A 28 6.06 5.99 -14.57
C GLU A 28 6.54 7.05 -15.58
N TYR A 29 6.06 8.32 -15.52
CA TYR A 29 6.53 9.37 -16.41
C TYR A 29 8.06 9.52 -16.30
N GLY A 30 8.73 9.63 -17.45
CA GLY A 30 10.19 9.67 -17.52
C GLY A 30 10.90 8.33 -17.30
N LEU A 31 10.16 7.25 -17.02
CA LEU A 31 10.68 5.90 -16.84
C LEU A 31 10.20 4.98 -17.97
N ARG A 32 10.85 3.80 -18.08
CA ARG A 32 10.35 2.74 -18.95
C ARG A 32 9.00 2.24 -18.43
N TRP A 33 7.97 2.32 -19.26
CA TRP A 33 6.65 1.83 -18.92
C TRP A 33 6.63 0.32 -18.66
N ARG A 34 6.39 -0.06 -17.44
CA ARG A 34 6.39 -1.45 -16.96
C ARG A 34 4.98 -1.97 -16.67
N TRP A 35 4.07 -1.08 -16.25
CA TRP A 35 2.70 -1.42 -15.91
C TRP A 35 1.78 -1.32 -17.13
N THR A 36 2.08 -2.16 -18.12
CA THR A 36 1.30 -2.27 -19.36
C THR A 36 -0.08 -2.89 -19.12
N PRO A 37 -1.07 -2.71 -20.04
CA PRO A 37 -2.39 -3.30 -19.89
C PRO A 37 -2.39 -4.80 -19.62
N PRO A 38 -1.56 -5.64 -20.29
CA PRO A 38 -1.49 -7.07 -19.96
C PRO A 38 -1.01 -7.34 -18.53
N ARG A 39 -0.05 -6.55 -18.01
CA ARG A 39 0.45 -6.71 -16.65
C ARG A 39 -0.63 -6.33 -15.62
N VAL A 40 -1.33 -5.21 -15.83
CA VAL A 40 -2.46 -4.82 -14.96
C VAL A 40 -3.55 -5.88 -15.00
N ALA A 41 -3.90 -6.39 -16.19
CA ALA A 41 -4.88 -7.47 -16.33
C ALA A 41 -4.44 -8.77 -15.63
N ALA A 42 -3.16 -9.07 -15.59
CA ALA A 42 -2.62 -10.20 -14.82
C ALA A 42 -2.80 -9.97 -13.31
N SER A 43 -2.48 -8.77 -12.80
CA SER A 43 -2.69 -8.43 -11.40
C SER A 43 -4.17 -8.45 -10.98
N ILE A 44 -5.10 -8.08 -11.88
CA ILE A 44 -6.55 -8.18 -11.61
C ILE A 44 -6.98 -9.63 -11.39
N ARG A 45 -6.32 -10.59 -12.03
CA ARG A 45 -6.63 -12.03 -11.91
C ARG A 45 -5.82 -12.75 -10.84
N ALA A 46 -4.79 -12.12 -10.32
CA ALA A 46 -3.91 -12.72 -9.34
C ALA A 46 -4.64 -12.93 -8.00
N PRO A 47 -4.56 -14.13 -7.38
CA PRO A 47 -5.25 -14.40 -6.12
C PRO A 47 -4.63 -13.68 -4.92
N ASP A 48 -3.37 -13.29 -5.05
CA ASP A 48 -2.56 -12.62 -4.04
C ASP A 48 -2.49 -11.09 -4.24
N ALA A 49 -3.34 -10.53 -5.10
CA ALA A 49 -3.36 -9.10 -5.35
C ALA A 49 -4.78 -8.52 -5.39
N ASN A 50 -4.91 -7.30 -4.91
CA ASN A 50 -6.10 -6.48 -5.13
C ASN A 50 -5.75 -5.29 -6.02
N VAL A 51 -6.50 -5.14 -7.10
CA VAL A 51 -6.52 -3.94 -7.93
C VAL A 51 -7.83 -3.22 -7.65
N LEU A 52 -7.74 -2.06 -7.01
CA LEU A 52 -8.88 -1.27 -6.58
C LEU A 52 -9.00 -0.01 -7.43
N VAL A 53 -10.20 0.34 -7.84
CA VAL A 53 -10.49 1.59 -8.53
C VAL A 53 -11.46 2.44 -7.72
N ALA A 54 -11.18 3.73 -7.70
CA ALA A 54 -12.07 4.78 -7.20
C ALA A 54 -12.75 5.44 -8.40
N ARG A 55 -14.06 5.52 -8.36
CA ARG A 55 -14.85 6.15 -9.44
C ARG A 55 -15.61 7.35 -8.91
N ILE A 56 -15.64 8.38 -9.73
CA ILE A 56 -16.51 9.53 -9.58
C ILE A 56 -17.29 9.65 -10.88
N ARG A 57 -18.61 9.46 -10.81
CA ARG A 57 -19.46 9.29 -11.99
C ARG A 57 -18.94 8.15 -12.87
N GLU A 58 -18.77 8.36 -14.16
CA GLU A 58 -18.29 7.36 -15.13
C GLU A 58 -16.74 7.25 -15.18
N ASN A 59 -16.01 8.14 -14.51
CA ASN A 59 -14.56 8.21 -14.62
C ASN A 59 -13.85 7.45 -13.51
N ILE A 60 -12.70 6.83 -13.82
CA ILE A 60 -11.76 6.34 -12.83
C ILE A 60 -10.99 7.55 -12.29
N ALA A 61 -11.27 7.93 -11.06
CA ALA A 61 -10.64 9.05 -10.36
C ALA A 61 -9.28 8.68 -9.78
N GLY A 62 -9.06 7.41 -9.52
CA GLY A 62 -7.81 6.88 -8.99
C GLY A 62 -7.83 5.36 -8.90
N PHE A 63 -6.68 4.77 -8.62
CA PHE A 63 -6.53 3.34 -8.45
C PHE A 63 -5.40 3.01 -7.49
N GLY A 64 -5.41 1.79 -6.94
CA GLY A 64 -4.32 1.21 -6.17
C GLY A 64 -4.15 -0.26 -6.50
N ILE A 65 -2.90 -0.75 -6.45
CA ILE A 65 -2.55 -2.15 -6.61
C ILE A 65 -1.71 -2.56 -5.41
N MET A 66 -2.18 -3.55 -4.66
CA MET A 66 -1.49 -4.11 -3.51
C MET A 66 -1.39 -5.62 -3.66
N ARG A 67 -0.20 -6.16 -3.44
CA ARG A 67 0.05 -7.60 -3.33
C ARG A 67 0.16 -7.99 -1.87
N TYR A 68 -0.32 -9.17 -1.56
CA TYR A 68 -0.34 -9.75 -0.21
C TYR A 68 0.59 -10.95 -0.19
N GLY A 69 1.68 -10.86 0.57
CA GLY A 69 2.59 -11.95 0.84
C GLY A 69 2.19 -12.72 2.10
N ASP A 70 3.10 -13.54 2.61
CA ASP A 70 2.85 -14.33 3.82
C ASP A 70 2.96 -13.49 5.11
N GLU A 71 3.89 -12.52 5.15
CA GLU A 71 4.19 -11.70 6.33
C GLU A 71 3.91 -10.22 6.11
N ASP A 72 4.03 -9.74 4.87
CA ASP A 72 3.86 -8.35 4.52
C ASP A 72 3.01 -8.15 3.26
N ALA A 73 2.41 -6.99 3.13
CA ALA A 73 1.77 -6.54 1.90
C ALA A 73 2.64 -5.45 1.24
N HIS A 74 2.60 -5.40 -0.07
CA HIS A 74 3.34 -4.43 -0.86
C HIS A 74 2.41 -3.61 -1.75
N LEU A 75 2.40 -2.30 -1.54
CA LEU A 75 1.68 -1.36 -2.40
C LEU A 75 2.52 -1.08 -3.64
N ASP A 76 2.19 -1.73 -4.74
CA ASP A 76 2.90 -1.59 -6.01
C ASP A 76 2.64 -0.24 -6.69
N LEU A 77 1.38 0.21 -6.68
CA LEU A 77 0.94 1.46 -7.31
C LEU A 77 -0.19 2.11 -6.50
N LEU A 78 -0.16 3.43 -6.43
CA LEU A 78 -1.28 4.25 -6.00
C LEU A 78 -1.26 5.58 -6.76
N ALA A 79 -2.32 5.89 -7.48
CA ALA A 79 -2.45 7.16 -8.18
C ALA A 79 -3.86 7.72 -8.12
N VAL A 80 -3.94 9.05 -8.11
CA VAL A 80 -5.18 9.82 -8.23
C VAL A 80 -5.02 10.81 -9.37
N ALA A 81 -5.94 10.76 -10.30
CA ALA A 81 -5.94 11.68 -11.44
C ALA A 81 -6.07 13.14 -10.97
N PRO A 82 -5.35 14.08 -11.62
CA PRO A 82 -5.21 15.45 -11.14
C PRO A 82 -6.51 16.16 -10.75
N PRO A 83 -7.62 16.04 -11.53
CA PRO A 83 -8.88 16.70 -11.18
C PRO A 83 -9.52 16.21 -9.87
N TYR A 84 -9.13 15.03 -9.39
CA TYR A 84 -9.71 14.38 -8.20
C TYR A 84 -8.77 14.34 -7.00
N ARG A 85 -7.62 15.01 -7.11
CA ARG A 85 -6.67 15.15 -5.99
C ARG A 85 -7.27 16.03 -4.89
N ARG A 86 -6.78 15.84 -3.65
CA ARG A 86 -7.20 16.59 -2.44
C ARG A 86 -8.66 16.36 -2.02
N LEU A 87 -9.36 15.42 -2.66
CA LEU A 87 -10.72 14.99 -2.30
C LEU A 87 -10.74 13.73 -1.40
N GLY A 88 -9.59 13.31 -0.87
CA GLY A 88 -9.48 12.13 -0.01
C GLY A 88 -9.47 10.79 -0.76
N VAL A 89 -9.49 10.78 -2.10
CA VAL A 89 -9.54 9.55 -2.92
C VAL A 89 -8.38 8.60 -2.62
N GLY A 90 -7.15 9.12 -2.62
CA GLY A 90 -5.96 8.29 -2.35
C GLY A 90 -5.97 7.65 -0.96
N ARG A 91 -6.43 8.41 0.04
CA ARG A 91 -6.59 7.90 1.41
C ARG A 91 -7.60 6.76 1.47
N GLN A 92 -8.77 6.92 0.86
CA GLN A 92 -9.81 5.88 0.88
C GLN A 92 -9.37 4.61 0.14
N LEU A 93 -8.65 4.75 -0.99
CA LEU A 93 -8.05 3.61 -1.71
C LEU A 93 -7.07 2.85 -0.80
N LEU A 94 -6.14 3.56 -0.16
CA LEU A 94 -5.12 2.94 0.68
C LEU A 94 -5.73 2.28 1.92
N GLU A 95 -6.63 2.97 2.62
CA GLU A 95 -7.31 2.43 3.80
C GLU A 95 -8.13 1.17 3.48
N TRP A 96 -8.73 1.08 2.29
CA TRP A 96 -9.44 -0.11 1.86
C TRP A 96 -8.48 -1.29 1.63
N LEU A 97 -7.36 -1.05 0.94
CA LEU A 97 -6.33 -2.07 0.69
C LEU A 97 -5.68 -2.55 1.98
N GLU A 98 -5.38 -1.63 2.92
CA GLU A 98 -4.86 -1.98 4.25
C GLU A 98 -5.85 -2.82 5.07
N LYS A 99 -7.16 -2.54 4.97
CA LYS A 99 -8.17 -3.38 5.62
C LYS A 99 -8.17 -4.81 5.08
N CYS A 100 -7.94 -4.99 3.78
CA CYS A 100 -7.79 -6.32 3.19
C CYS A 100 -6.55 -7.04 3.74
N ALA A 101 -5.42 -6.34 3.91
CA ALA A 101 -4.22 -6.89 4.53
C ALA A 101 -4.52 -7.39 5.96
N VAL A 102 -5.16 -6.54 6.78
CA VAL A 102 -5.54 -6.91 8.16
C VAL A 102 -6.48 -8.12 8.20
N VAL A 103 -7.46 -8.19 7.30
CA VAL A 103 -8.39 -9.36 7.20
C VAL A 103 -7.63 -10.63 6.81
N ALA A 104 -6.59 -10.50 5.97
CA ALA A 104 -5.69 -11.61 5.61
C ALA A 104 -4.68 -11.97 6.71
N GLY A 105 -4.66 -11.25 7.84
CA GLY A 105 -3.70 -11.46 8.93
C GLY A 105 -2.35 -10.80 8.70
N ILE A 106 -2.24 -9.90 7.74
CA ILE A 106 -1.01 -9.19 7.38
C ILE A 106 -1.06 -7.79 8.01
N PHE A 107 -0.06 -7.47 8.81
CA PHE A 107 -0.03 -6.23 9.59
C PHE A 107 1.11 -5.29 9.19
N SER A 108 1.91 -5.66 8.21
CA SER A 108 2.99 -4.83 7.66
C SER A 108 2.69 -4.48 6.21
N VAL A 109 2.80 -3.19 5.86
CA VAL A 109 2.69 -2.71 4.47
C VAL A 109 3.93 -1.93 4.12
N ALA A 110 4.53 -2.24 2.97
CA ALA A 110 5.66 -1.53 2.41
C ALA A 110 5.34 -0.96 1.02
N LEU A 111 6.08 0.06 0.63
CA LEU A 111 6.01 0.69 -0.69
C LEU A 111 7.32 1.37 -1.06
N GLU A 112 7.53 1.69 -2.33
CA GLU A 112 8.57 2.57 -2.79
C GLU A 112 7.98 3.83 -3.42
N VAL A 113 8.59 4.97 -3.09
CA VAL A 113 8.25 6.28 -3.66
C VAL A 113 9.53 6.95 -4.18
N ARG A 114 9.45 7.71 -5.27
CA ARG A 114 10.61 8.48 -5.76
C ARG A 114 11.11 9.42 -4.68
N ALA A 115 12.42 9.47 -4.47
CA ALA A 115 13.05 10.32 -3.46
C ALA A 115 12.78 11.81 -3.67
N GLU A 116 12.47 12.23 -4.90
CA GLU A 116 12.14 13.61 -5.25
C GLU A 116 10.62 13.91 -5.21
N ASN A 117 9.78 12.91 -4.88
CA ASN A 117 8.33 13.11 -4.81
C ASN A 117 7.88 13.45 -3.38
N ASP A 118 8.21 14.67 -2.92
CA ASP A 118 7.86 15.18 -1.59
C ASP A 118 6.36 15.10 -1.30
N GLY A 119 5.54 15.32 -2.34
CA GLY A 119 4.08 15.29 -2.18
C GLY A 119 3.56 13.90 -1.83
N ALA A 120 4.10 12.85 -2.44
CA ALA A 120 3.75 11.48 -2.11
C ALA A 120 4.32 11.06 -0.75
N GLN A 121 5.56 11.43 -0.45
CA GLN A 121 6.17 11.16 0.85
C GLN A 121 5.31 11.75 1.98
N LEU A 122 4.98 13.03 1.91
CA LEU A 122 4.15 13.70 2.90
C LEU A 122 2.74 13.07 3.01
N PHE A 123 2.18 12.59 1.90
CA PHE A 123 0.91 11.87 1.90
C PHE A 123 1.02 10.58 2.72
N TYR A 124 2.05 9.76 2.48
CA TYR A 124 2.25 8.51 3.22
C TYR A 124 2.61 8.75 4.68
N GLU A 125 3.45 9.74 4.99
CA GLU A 125 3.79 10.11 6.37
C GLU A 125 2.55 10.49 7.20
N ARG A 126 1.63 11.27 6.62
CA ARG A 126 0.36 11.63 7.27
C ARG A 126 -0.55 10.44 7.53
N LEU A 127 -0.35 9.35 6.82
CA LEU A 127 -1.07 8.09 7.01
C LEU A 127 -0.32 7.10 7.92
N GLY A 128 0.81 7.54 8.50
CA GLY A 128 1.58 6.77 9.47
C GLY A 128 2.68 5.88 8.89
N TYR A 129 2.99 6.04 7.61
CA TYR A 129 4.17 5.41 7.00
C TYR A 129 5.43 6.13 7.44
N ARG A 130 6.53 5.40 7.53
CA ARG A 130 7.85 5.93 7.86
C ARG A 130 8.86 5.48 6.84
N THR A 131 9.83 6.32 6.53
CA THR A 131 10.98 5.93 5.70
C THR A 131 11.79 4.87 6.45
N LEU A 132 12.00 3.73 5.80
CA LEU A 132 12.80 2.62 6.30
C LEU A 132 14.23 2.68 5.76
N VAL A 133 14.38 2.92 4.46
CA VAL A 133 15.67 2.97 3.78
C VAL A 133 15.56 3.78 2.48
N GLN A 134 16.65 4.42 2.11
CA GLN A 134 16.82 5.02 0.78
C GLN A 134 17.51 4.01 -0.14
N LEU A 135 17.00 3.85 -1.36
CA LEU A 135 17.46 2.91 -2.37
C LEU A 135 18.04 3.71 -3.56
N PRO A 136 19.35 3.96 -3.59
CA PRO A 136 19.99 4.69 -4.70
C PRO A 136 19.81 3.94 -6.02
N GLY A 137 19.54 4.67 -7.12
CA GLY A 137 19.42 4.09 -8.46
C GLY A 137 18.27 3.09 -8.64
N TYR A 138 17.29 3.07 -7.76
CA TYR A 138 16.18 2.12 -7.81
C TYR A 138 15.40 2.17 -9.12
N TYR A 139 15.14 3.37 -9.61
CA TYR A 139 14.48 3.56 -10.90
C TYR A 139 15.53 3.65 -12.02
N GLN A 140 15.73 2.52 -12.70
CA GLN A 140 16.60 2.38 -13.89
C GLN A 140 18.08 2.78 -13.67
N GLY A 141 18.56 2.68 -12.45
CA GLY A 141 19.93 3.06 -12.10
C GLY A 141 20.15 4.58 -11.97
N ILE A 142 19.11 5.40 -12.15
CA ILE A 142 19.22 6.86 -12.20
C ILE A 142 18.60 7.51 -10.95
N GLU A 143 17.32 7.26 -10.72
CA GLU A 143 16.59 7.90 -9.62
C GLU A 143 16.57 7.02 -8.36
N ALA A 144 16.74 7.67 -7.20
CA ALA A 144 16.60 7.01 -5.91
C ALA A 144 15.12 6.83 -5.52
N ALA A 145 14.84 5.78 -4.78
CA ALA A 145 13.57 5.60 -4.08
C ALA A 145 13.74 5.68 -2.57
N LEU A 146 12.69 6.05 -1.89
CA LEU A 146 12.51 5.79 -0.46
C LEU A 146 11.60 4.58 -0.32
N ARG A 147 12.06 3.54 0.39
CA ARG A 147 11.18 2.50 0.88
C ARG A 147 10.54 2.99 2.15
N MET A 148 9.22 3.02 2.16
CA MET A 148 8.43 3.40 3.33
C MET A 148 7.63 2.21 3.81
N GLY A 149 7.37 2.15 5.11
CA GLY A 149 6.59 1.08 5.71
C GLY A 149 5.69 1.55 6.83
N ARG A 150 4.63 0.78 7.08
CA ARG A 150 3.66 1.01 8.14
C ARG A 150 3.29 -0.31 8.82
N ASP A 151 3.28 -0.30 10.16
CA ASP A 151 2.71 -1.35 10.98
C ASP A 151 1.22 -1.03 11.23
N LEU A 152 0.33 -1.88 10.75
CA LEU A 152 -1.13 -1.70 10.85
C LEU A 152 -1.68 -2.05 12.24
N CYS A 153 -0.91 -2.75 13.09
CA CYS A 153 -1.27 -3.00 14.48
C CYS A 153 -1.15 -1.74 15.33
N ARG A 154 -0.26 -0.81 14.95
CA ARG A 154 -0.08 0.46 15.64
C ARG A 154 -1.04 1.49 15.06
N ARG A 155 -2.23 1.63 15.65
CA ARG A 155 -3.04 2.83 15.44
C ARG A 155 -2.24 4.05 15.93
N PRO A 156 -2.26 5.19 15.23
CA PRO A 156 -1.75 6.41 15.81
C PRO A 156 -2.59 6.71 17.06
N VAL A 157 -1.98 6.54 18.22
CA VAL A 157 -2.39 6.97 19.55
C VAL A 157 -3.89 6.96 19.83
N ASP A 158 -4.41 5.76 20.14
CA ASP A 158 -5.45 5.64 21.16
C ASP A 158 -5.06 4.49 22.10
N HIS A 159 -4.84 4.83 23.36
CA HIS A 159 -4.22 4.00 24.40
C HIS A 159 -5.11 2.87 24.94
N ARG A 160 -5.90 2.19 24.10
CA ARG A 160 -6.65 1.00 24.57
C ARG A 160 -6.89 0.06 23.41
N ILE A 161 -5.99 -0.88 23.19
CA ILE A 161 -6.27 -2.30 22.91
C ILE A 161 -4.92 -2.94 22.58
N CYS A 162 -4.43 -3.70 23.55
CA CYS A 162 -3.24 -4.54 23.46
C CYS A 162 -3.52 -5.71 22.51
N CYS A 163 -2.62 -5.99 21.57
CA CYS A 163 -2.66 -7.25 20.81
C CYS A 163 -2.43 -8.43 21.78
N PRO A 164 -3.27 -9.46 21.79
CA PRO A 164 -2.99 -10.66 22.59
C PRO A 164 -2.01 -11.57 21.84
N GLY A 165 -0.85 -11.79 22.43
CA GLY A 165 -0.10 -13.02 22.25
C GLY A 165 1.23 -13.01 21.54
N SER A 166 2.28 -12.46 22.16
CA SER A 166 3.61 -13.07 22.04
C SER A 166 3.83 -13.93 23.30
N LYS A 167 3.77 -15.24 23.15
CA LYS A 167 4.16 -16.17 24.20
C LYS A 167 5.67 -16.11 24.36
N SER A 168 6.14 -15.42 25.38
CA SER A 168 7.50 -15.60 25.89
C SER A 168 7.63 -17.00 26.50
N ASN A 169 8.37 -17.87 25.83
CA ASN A 169 8.85 -19.11 26.46
C ASN A 169 9.84 -18.76 27.56
N GLY A 170 9.36 -18.73 28.79
CA GLY A 170 10.21 -18.73 29.97
C GLY A 170 10.87 -20.08 30.14
N LEU A 171 12.19 -20.13 29.98
CA LEU A 171 13.01 -21.25 30.48
C LEU A 171 12.92 -21.25 32.00
N HIS A 172 12.38 -22.33 32.53
CA HIS A 172 12.46 -22.64 33.93
C HIS A 172 13.81 -23.36 34.17
N SER A 173 14.75 -22.68 34.83
CA SER A 173 15.89 -23.32 35.41
C SER A 173 15.45 -24.02 36.70
N MET A 174 15.57 -25.33 36.74
CA MET A 174 15.43 -26.10 37.97
C MET A 174 16.79 -26.15 38.65
N ASP A 175 16.92 -25.43 39.74
CA ASP A 175 17.98 -25.68 40.75
C ASP A 175 17.58 -26.93 41.52
N SER A 176 18.46 -27.90 41.50
CA SER A 176 18.44 -29.08 42.36
C SER A 176 19.40 -28.85 43.52
N GLU A 177 18.87 -28.52 44.68
CA GLU A 177 19.60 -28.63 45.93
C GLU A 177 19.63 -30.10 46.39
N GLY A 178 20.84 -30.51 46.76
CA GLY A 178 21.15 -31.83 47.29
C GLY A 178 20.73 -32.04 48.75
N ARG A 179 20.77 -33.24 49.15
CA ARG A 179 21.28 -33.67 50.47
C ARG A 179 21.40 -35.18 50.55
N SER A 180 22.49 -35.55 51.15
CA SER A 180 22.88 -36.79 51.87
C SER A 180 23.39 -37.90 51.02
#